data_ed28050b20579156e9a6ee9784533276
#
_entry.id   ed28050b20579156e9a6ee9784533276
#
_cell.length_a   1.000
_cell.length_b   1.000
_cell.length_c   1.000
_cell.angle_alpha   90.00
_cell.angle_beta   90.00
_cell.angle_gamma   90.00
#
_symmetry.space_group_name_H-M   'P 1'
#
loop_
_entity.id
_entity.type
_entity.pdbx_description
1 polymer ?
#
loop_
_entity_poly.entity_id
_entity_poly.type
_entity_poly.pdbx_seq_one_letter_code
_entity_poly.pdbx_strand_id
1 'polypeptide(L)'
;KIPADIDAFPAGYISEDDDVIVGLQTDVPTKRAMMPNGGWRMVEQAIKEAGKEVNPDVKKIFTQYRKTHNDAVFDIYTPRIRAARSSHIVTGLPDAYGRGRIIGDYRRVALYGVDFLIEEKQHAKDASLEQGFSEHWARYREEHAEQIKALKKLKKMAADYGFDISGPATNAKEAVQWTYFGYLASVKSQDGAAMSIGRLSPFFDIYFERD
;
A
#
# COMPACT_ATOMS: atom_id res chain seq x y z
N LYS A 1 -12.39 -0.71 -15.50
CA LYS A 1 -11.49 -1.15 -14.41
C LYS A 1 -11.66 -0.15 -13.27
N ILE A 2 -12.07 -0.63 -12.11
CA ILE A 2 -12.16 0.23 -10.93
C ILE A 2 -10.79 0.22 -10.27
N PRO A 3 -10.18 1.39 -10.05
CA PRO A 3 -8.87 1.46 -9.40
C PRO A 3 -8.99 0.95 -7.96
N ALA A 4 -8.14 0.02 -7.59
CA ALA A 4 -8.09 -0.55 -6.25
C ALA A 4 -6.65 -0.90 -5.85
N ASP A 5 -5.70 -0.20 -6.43
CA ASP A 5 -4.29 -0.52 -6.35
C ASP A 5 -3.47 0.79 -6.27
N ILE A 6 -2.17 0.68 -6.35
CA ILE A 6 -1.19 1.77 -6.31
C ILE A 6 -1.49 2.90 -7.33
N ASP A 7 -2.07 2.56 -8.47
CA ASP A 7 -2.51 3.51 -9.52
C ASP A 7 -3.95 4.02 -9.32
N ALA A 8 -4.55 3.78 -8.17
CA ALA A 8 -5.94 4.15 -7.89
C ALA A 8 -6.18 5.67 -7.78
N PHE A 9 -5.16 6.42 -7.48
CA PHE A 9 -5.24 7.86 -7.23
C PHE A 9 -4.22 8.60 -8.10
N PRO A 10 -4.60 9.78 -8.61
CA PRO A 10 -3.65 10.66 -9.27
C PRO A 10 -2.53 11.11 -8.31
N ALA A 11 -1.48 11.66 -8.86
CA ALA A 11 -0.44 12.34 -8.10
C ALA A 11 -1.06 13.47 -7.25
N GLY A 12 -0.65 13.58 -5.99
CA GLY A 12 -1.20 14.56 -5.05
C GLY A 12 -0.09 15.33 -4.32
N TYR A 13 -0.36 16.62 -4.09
CA TYR A 13 0.55 17.57 -3.44
C TYR A 13 -0.18 18.31 -2.33
N ILE A 14 0.56 18.79 -1.32
CA ILE A 14 0.09 19.83 -0.41
C ILE A 14 0.18 21.18 -1.13
N SER A 15 1.33 21.47 -1.71
CA SER A 15 1.62 22.59 -2.58
C SER A 15 2.58 22.09 -3.66
N GLU A 16 2.18 22.13 -4.92
CA GLU A 16 3.00 21.61 -6.02
C GLU A 16 4.31 22.36 -6.18
N ASP A 17 4.30 23.65 -5.89
CA ASP A 17 5.47 24.54 -6.04
C ASP A 17 6.45 24.43 -4.85
N ASP A 18 5.95 24.09 -3.65
CA ASP A 18 6.72 24.13 -2.41
C ASP A 18 7.11 22.76 -1.86
N ASP A 19 6.49 21.67 -2.34
CA ASP A 19 6.74 20.33 -1.83
C ASP A 19 8.17 19.86 -2.16
N VAL A 20 9.00 19.77 -1.15
CA VAL A 20 10.35 19.19 -1.27
C VAL A 20 10.28 17.68 -1.46
N ILE A 21 9.40 17.02 -0.72
CA ILE A 21 9.07 15.60 -0.86
C ILE A 21 7.62 15.50 -1.33
N VAL A 22 7.40 14.88 -2.47
CA VAL A 22 6.07 14.76 -3.07
C VAL A 22 5.33 13.52 -2.59
N GLY A 23 4.01 13.50 -2.79
CA GLY A 23 3.15 12.36 -2.40
C GLY A 23 2.69 12.39 -0.95
N LEU A 24 2.95 13.46 -0.21
CA LEU A 24 2.55 13.62 1.20
C LEU A 24 1.04 13.78 1.37
N GLN A 25 0.36 14.22 0.32
CA GLN A 25 -1.09 14.41 0.28
C GLN A 25 -1.72 13.72 -0.93
N THR A 26 -3.04 13.70 -0.94
CA THR A 26 -3.81 13.32 -2.11
C THR A 26 -3.99 14.50 -3.05
N ASP A 27 -4.88 14.34 -4.00
CA ASP A 27 -5.29 15.26 -5.06
C ASP A 27 -5.73 16.67 -4.62
N VAL A 28 -5.88 16.92 -3.30
CA VAL A 28 -6.33 18.23 -2.78
C VAL A 28 -5.59 18.54 -1.49
N PRO A 29 -5.09 19.76 -1.31
CA PRO A 29 -4.51 20.22 -0.05
C PRO A 29 -5.45 19.98 1.13
N THR A 30 -4.91 19.56 2.26
CA THR A 30 -5.64 19.26 3.51
C THR A 30 -6.64 18.10 3.45
N LYS A 31 -6.90 17.53 2.28
CA LYS A 31 -7.71 16.33 2.14
C LYS A 31 -6.93 15.13 2.63
N ARG A 32 -7.51 14.37 3.54
CA ARG A 32 -6.95 13.07 3.93
C ARG A 32 -6.76 12.20 2.69
N ALA A 33 -5.62 11.55 2.61
CA ALA A 33 -5.45 10.46 1.69
C ALA A 33 -6.66 9.52 1.83
N MET A 34 -7.50 9.47 0.82
CA MET A 34 -8.58 8.51 0.76
C MET A 34 -7.92 7.15 0.58
N MET A 35 -7.63 6.55 1.71
CA MET A 35 -7.22 5.16 1.73
C MET A 35 -8.40 4.35 1.17
N PRO A 36 -8.19 3.49 0.18
CA PRO A 36 -9.27 2.66 -0.37
C PRO A 36 -9.92 1.73 0.65
N ASN A 37 -9.47 1.78 1.85
CA ASN A 37 -9.80 0.94 2.99
C ASN A 37 -10.61 1.63 4.09
N GLY A 38 -10.99 2.88 3.94
CA GLY A 38 -12.07 3.40 4.77
C GLY A 38 -13.29 2.52 4.53
N GLY A 39 -13.92 1.99 5.58
CA GLY A 39 -15.12 1.17 5.41
C GLY A 39 -16.12 1.85 4.48
N TRP A 40 -16.95 1.07 3.82
CA TRP A 40 -17.91 1.57 2.82
C TRP A 40 -18.64 2.85 3.28
N ARG A 41 -19.00 2.93 4.56
CA ARG A 41 -19.67 4.11 5.12
C ARG A 41 -18.89 5.41 4.90
N MET A 42 -17.56 5.38 5.06
CA MET A 42 -16.73 6.57 4.88
C MET A 42 -16.56 6.92 3.39
N VAL A 43 -16.46 5.90 2.54
CA VAL A 43 -16.42 6.08 1.09
C VAL A 43 -17.72 6.68 0.57
N GLU A 44 -18.85 6.12 1.00
CA GLU A 44 -20.19 6.63 0.64
C GLU A 44 -20.40 8.08 1.09
N GLN A 45 -19.98 8.40 2.31
CA GLN A 45 -20.03 9.75 2.84
C GLN A 45 -19.18 10.71 2.00
N ALA A 46 -17.93 10.35 1.70
CA ALA A 46 -17.04 11.17 0.89
C ALA A 46 -17.59 11.41 -0.53
N ILE A 47 -18.20 10.38 -1.15
CA ILE A 47 -18.85 10.52 -2.46
C ILE A 47 -20.01 11.52 -2.40
N LYS A 48 -20.84 11.42 -1.36
CA LYS A 48 -21.99 12.34 -1.16
C LYS A 48 -21.52 13.78 -0.89
N GLU A 49 -20.49 13.95 -0.05
CA GLU A 49 -19.88 15.26 0.23
C GLU A 49 -19.27 15.90 -1.03
N ALA A 50 -18.77 15.08 -1.95
CA ALA A 50 -18.30 15.52 -3.25
C ALA A 50 -19.43 15.82 -4.26
N GLY A 51 -20.71 15.72 -3.85
CA GLY A 51 -21.87 15.94 -4.72
C GLY A 51 -22.04 14.89 -5.83
N LYS A 52 -21.48 13.70 -5.65
CA LYS A 52 -21.53 12.61 -6.63
C LYS A 52 -22.46 11.50 -6.19
N GLU A 53 -23.00 10.78 -7.18
CA GLU A 53 -23.77 9.56 -6.92
C GLU A 53 -22.87 8.35 -6.72
N VAL A 54 -23.35 7.44 -5.90
CA VAL A 54 -22.65 6.17 -5.61
C VAL A 54 -22.71 5.26 -6.83
N ASN A 55 -21.56 4.90 -7.38
CA ASN A 55 -21.49 3.88 -8.41
C ASN A 55 -21.72 2.48 -7.79
N PRO A 56 -22.71 1.69 -8.29
CA PRO A 56 -23.02 0.37 -7.75
C PRO A 56 -21.86 -0.63 -7.79
N ASP A 57 -21.00 -0.56 -8.83
CA ASP A 57 -19.84 -1.43 -8.96
C ASP A 57 -18.76 -1.10 -7.93
N VAL A 58 -18.55 0.20 -7.65
CA VAL A 58 -17.66 0.64 -6.56
C VAL A 58 -18.20 0.12 -5.23
N LYS A 59 -19.50 0.29 -4.97
CA LYS A 59 -20.14 -0.24 -3.76
C LYS A 59 -19.92 -1.75 -3.61
N LYS A 60 -20.13 -2.51 -4.67
CA LYS A 60 -19.93 -3.94 -4.69
C LYS A 60 -18.50 -4.33 -4.33
N ILE A 61 -17.51 -3.60 -4.86
CA ILE A 61 -16.10 -3.86 -4.54
C ILE A 61 -15.84 -3.67 -3.05
N PHE A 62 -16.24 -2.56 -2.48
CA PHE A 62 -16.01 -2.26 -1.07
C PHE A 62 -16.81 -3.15 -0.11
N THR A 63 -17.99 -3.62 -0.49
CA THR A 63 -18.84 -4.43 0.39
C THR A 63 -18.64 -5.93 0.24
N GLN A 64 -18.10 -6.40 -0.89
CA GLN A 64 -17.94 -7.82 -1.16
C GLN A 64 -16.48 -8.29 -1.27
N TYR A 65 -15.61 -7.48 -1.91
CA TYR A 65 -14.26 -7.89 -2.24
C TYR A 65 -13.17 -7.16 -1.45
N ARG A 66 -13.44 -5.93 -1.02
CA ARG A 66 -12.51 -5.09 -0.24
C ARG A 66 -13.11 -4.70 1.11
N LYS A 67 -13.42 -5.69 1.89
CA LYS A 67 -13.86 -5.46 3.27
C LYS A 67 -12.71 -4.93 4.11
N THR A 68 -13.03 -4.06 5.07
CA THR A 68 -12.08 -3.73 6.10
C THR A 68 -11.75 -4.98 6.91
N HIS A 69 -10.60 -4.98 7.57
CA HIS A 69 -10.22 -6.07 8.46
C HIS A 69 -11.32 -6.33 9.51
N ASN A 70 -11.87 -5.28 10.10
CA ASN A 70 -12.96 -5.40 11.08
C ASN A 70 -14.22 -6.02 10.48
N ASP A 71 -14.64 -5.57 9.31
CA ASP A 71 -15.82 -6.12 8.64
C ASP A 71 -15.63 -7.62 8.35
N ALA A 72 -14.47 -8.03 7.87
CA ALA A 72 -14.16 -9.43 7.61
C ALA A 72 -14.20 -10.28 8.89
N VAL A 73 -13.65 -9.78 10.00
CA VAL A 73 -13.71 -10.47 11.30
C VAL A 73 -15.15 -10.56 11.82
N PHE A 74 -15.92 -9.49 11.71
CA PHE A 74 -17.32 -9.50 12.14
C PHE A 74 -18.20 -10.42 11.30
N ASP A 75 -17.89 -10.62 10.03
CA ASP A 75 -18.60 -11.56 9.17
C ASP A 75 -18.43 -13.02 9.59
N ILE A 76 -17.27 -13.35 10.18
CA ILE A 76 -17.01 -14.71 10.69
C ILE A 76 -17.76 -15.00 12.00
N TYR A 77 -18.16 -13.96 12.74
CA TYR A 77 -18.82 -14.12 14.01
C TYR A 77 -20.18 -14.79 13.88
N THR A 78 -20.37 -15.87 14.64
CA THR A 78 -21.67 -16.50 14.78
C THR A 78 -22.65 -15.55 15.52
N PRO A 79 -23.97 -15.73 15.36
CA PRO A 79 -24.96 -14.95 16.12
C PRO A 79 -24.73 -15.02 17.66
N ARG A 80 -24.25 -16.17 18.16
CA ARG A 80 -23.93 -16.34 19.57
C ARG A 80 -22.75 -15.48 20.03
N ILE A 81 -21.69 -15.41 19.22
CA ILE A 81 -20.53 -14.55 19.51
C ILE A 81 -20.95 -13.08 19.44
N ARG A 82 -21.76 -12.69 18.45
CA ARG A 82 -22.28 -11.32 18.34
C ARG A 82 -23.11 -10.93 19.57
N ALA A 83 -24.00 -11.81 20.04
CA ALA A 83 -24.80 -11.60 21.24
C ALA A 83 -23.93 -11.49 22.52
N ALA A 84 -22.96 -12.37 22.69
CA ALA A 84 -22.04 -12.34 23.82
C ALA A 84 -21.19 -11.03 23.83
N ARG A 85 -20.83 -10.54 22.65
CA ARG A 85 -20.12 -9.28 22.51
C ARG A 85 -20.99 -8.06 22.80
N SER A 86 -22.23 -8.03 22.30
CA SER A 86 -23.17 -6.92 22.57
C SER A 86 -23.62 -6.87 24.03
N SER A 87 -23.63 -7.99 24.73
CA SER A 87 -23.89 -8.07 26.18
C SER A 87 -22.64 -7.89 27.06
N HIS A 88 -21.50 -7.57 26.44
CA HIS A 88 -20.20 -7.37 27.12
C HIS A 88 -19.67 -8.60 27.91
N ILE A 89 -20.18 -9.80 27.64
CA ILE A 89 -19.62 -11.04 28.19
C ILE A 89 -18.24 -11.31 27.57
N VAL A 90 -18.10 -11.01 26.28
CA VAL A 90 -16.83 -11.03 25.55
C VAL A 90 -16.47 -9.60 25.17
N THR A 91 -15.29 -9.15 25.57
CA THR A 91 -14.77 -7.80 25.28
C THR A 91 -13.50 -7.89 24.44
N GLY A 92 -13.10 -6.77 23.87
CA GLY A 92 -11.91 -6.63 23.08
C GLY A 92 -12.20 -6.32 21.60
N LEU A 93 -11.16 -5.94 20.88
CA LEU A 93 -11.20 -5.71 19.45
C LEU A 93 -10.71 -6.96 18.74
N PRO A 94 -11.54 -7.60 17.91
CA PRO A 94 -11.16 -8.86 17.23
C PRO A 94 -9.90 -8.73 16.40
N ASP A 95 -9.71 -7.57 15.79
CA ASP A 95 -8.56 -7.25 14.98
C ASP A 95 -7.25 -7.09 15.77
N ALA A 96 -7.34 -6.82 17.07
CA ALA A 96 -6.15 -6.66 17.91
C ALA A 96 -5.37 -7.97 18.12
N TYR A 97 -6.03 -9.10 17.96
CA TYR A 97 -5.45 -10.42 18.20
C TYR A 97 -4.96 -11.14 16.94
N GLY A 98 -5.48 -10.75 15.80
CA GLY A 98 -5.14 -11.38 14.51
C GLY A 98 -4.29 -10.53 13.59
N ARG A 99 -4.03 -9.27 13.94
CA ARG A 99 -3.31 -8.32 13.11
C ARG A 99 -1.87 -8.13 13.62
N GLY A 100 -0.91 -8.54 12.78
CA GLY A 100 0.48 -8.12 12.93
C GLY A 100 0.68 -6.71 12.34
N ARG A 101 1.64 -5.97 12.86
CA ARG A 101 2.14 -4.76 12.21
C ARG A 101 3.10 -5.17 11.10
N ILE A 102 2.90 -4.63 9.92
CA ILE A 102 3.81 -4.83 8.80
C ILE A 102 4.79 -3.66 8.79
N ILE A 103 6.07 -3.99 8.79
CA ILE A 103 7.16 -3.05 8.57
C ILE A 103 7.86 -3.51 7.29
N GLY A 104 7.63 -2.79 6.21
CA GLY A 104 8.33 -3.04 4.95
C GLY A 104 9.75 -2.46 4.99
N ASP A 105 10.65 -3.06 4.24
CA ASP A 105 11.98 -2.48 4.03
C ASP A 105 11.97 -1.56 2.80
N TYR A 106 11.42 -0.38 2.99
CA TYR A 106 11.27 0.63 1.93
C TYR A 106 12.61 1.23 1.49
N ARG A 107 13.69 1.05 2.30
CA ARG A 107 15.05 1.49 2.00
C ARG A 107 15.61 0.84 0.75
N ARG A 108 15.14 -0.36 0.42
CA ARG A 108 15.59 -1.09 -0.77
C ARG A 108 15.36 -0.32 -2.07
N VAL A 109 14.31 0.50 -2.14
CA VAL A 109 14.05 1.35 -3.30
C VAL A 109 15.15 2.39 -3.46
N ALA A 110 15.57 3.02 -2.37
CA ALA A 110 16.67 3.99 -2.39
C ALA A 110 18.04 3.34 -2.61
N LEU A 111 18.28 2.17 -2.02
CA LEU A 111 19.58 1.49 -2.10
C LEU A 111 19.87 0.91 -3.48
N TYR A 112 18.86 0.33 -4.14
CA TYR A 112 19.08 -0.48 -5.33
C TYR A 112 18.38 0.06 -6.58
N GLY A 113 17.34 0.87 -6.41
CA GLY A 113 16.45 1.24 -7.50
C GLY A 113 15.46 0.12 -7.86
N VAL A 114 14.42 0.48 -8.57
CA VAL A 114 13.32 -0.45 -8.87
C VAL A 114 13.70 -1.48 -9.92
N ASP A 115 14.56 -1.13 -10.89
CA ASP A 115 14.94 -2.07 -11.94
C ASP A 115 15.74 -3.27 -11.40
N PHE A 116 16.67 -3.02 -10.47
CA PHE A 116 17.36 -4.09 -9.76
C PHE A 116 16.39 -5.00 -8.98
N LEU A 117 15.42 -4.41 -8.30
CA LEU A 117 14.43 -5.18 -7.56
C LEU A 117 13.55 -6.05 -8.46
N ILE A 118 13.22 -5.56 -9.65
CA ILE A 118 12.49 -6.33 -10.67
C ILE A 118 13.35 -7.50 -11.16
N GLU A 119 14.62 -7.25 -11.47
CA GLU A 119 15.55 -8.26 -11.94
C GLU A 119 15.75 -9.36 -10.90
N GLU A 120 15.97 -9.01 -9.63
CA GLU A 120 16.06 -9.94 -8.52
C GLU A 120 14.84 -10.87 -8.44
N LYS A 121 13.64 -10.31 -8.57
CA LYS A 121 12.41 -11.09 -8.54
C LYS A 121 12.25 -11.97 -9.79
N GLN A 122 12.67 -11.48 -10.94
CA GLN A 122 12.65 -12.26 -12.17
C GLN A 122 13.61 -13.45 -12.07
N HIS A 123 14.85 -13.25 -11.59
CA HIS A 123 15.81 -14.33 -11.36
C HIS A 123 15.28 -15.38 -10.39
N ALA A 124 14.68 -14.95 -9.25
CA ALA A 124 14.09 -15.89 -8.30
C ALA A 124 12.95 -16.71 -8.90
N LYS A 125 12.10 -16.07 -9.71
CA LYS A 125 11.01 -16.72 -10.43
C LYS A 125 11.54 -17.73 -11.44
N ASP A 126 12.54 -17.37 -12.23
CA ASP A 126 13.11 -18.23 -13.27
C ASP A 126 13.86 -19.43 -12.65
N ALA A 127 14.66 -19.21 -11.62
CA ALA A 127 15.33 -20.28 -10.88
C ALA A 127 14.34 -21.30 -10.28
N SER A 128 13.13 -20.87 -9.94
CA SER A 128 12.10 -21.76 -9.43
C SER A 128 11.57 -22.76 -10.47
N LEU A 129 11.80 -22.52 -11.76
CA LEU A 129 11.38 -23.45 -12.83
C LEU A 129 12.11 -24.79 -12.77
N GLU A 130 13.34 -24.77 -12.26
CA GLU A 130 14.17 -25.99 -12.07
C GLU A 130 13.64 -26.90 -10.95
N GLN A 131 12.78 -26.39 -10.08
CA GLN A 131 12.24 -27.12 -8.91
C GLN A 131 11.05 -28.03 -9.25
N GLY A 132 10.71 -28.14 -10.53
CA GLY A 132 9.55 -28.93 -10.98
C GLY A 132 8.21 -28.28 -10.67
N PHE A 133 7.14 -29.06 -10.80
CA PHE A 133 5.78 -28.60 -10.59
C PHE A 133 5.23 -29.10 -9.25
N SER A 134 4.86 -28.14 -8.40
CA SER A 134 4.07 -28.37 -7.19
C SER A 134 3.19 -27.12 -6.91
N GLU A 135 2.18 -27.26 -6.07
CA GLU A 135 1.34 -26.13 -5.65
C GLU A 135 2.20 -25.02 -5.01
N HIS A 136 3.18 -25.39 -4.19
CA HIS A 136 4.10 -24.44 -3.57
C HIS A 136 4.87 -23.61 -4.61
N TRP A 137 5.48 -24.26 -5.59
CA TRP A 137 6.25 -23.57 -6.62
C TRP A 137 5.37 -22.79 -7.61
N ALA A 138 4.14 -23.26 -7.85
CA ALA A 138 3.17 -22.50 -8.64
C ALA A 138 2.82 -21.18 -7.94
N ARG A 139 2.49 -21.24 -6.65
CA ARG A 139 2.21 -20.03 -5.82
C ARG A 139 3.42 -19.11 -5.72
N TYR A 140 4.60 -19.65 -5.54
CA TYR A 140 5.84 -18.87 -5.48
C TYR A 140 6.06 -18.06 -6.76
N ARG A 141 5.87 -18.67 -7.94
CA ARG A 141 6.00 -17.99 -9.22
C ARG A 141 4.91 -16.94 -9.44
N GLU A 142 3.69 -17.23 -9.04
CA GLU A 142 2.58 -16.28 -9.09
C GLU A 142 2.87 -15.05 -8.21
N GLU A 143 3.31 -15.26 -6.99
CA GLU A 143 3.66 -14.19 -6.06
C GLU A 143 4.77 -13.30 -6.64
N HIS A 144 5.85 -13.88 -7.17
CA HIS A 144 6.92 -13.09 -7.80
C HIS A 144 6.44 -12.33 -9.03
N ALA A 145 5.54 -12.90 -9.82
CA ALA A 145 4.93 -12.21 -10.95
C ALA A 145 4.11 -10.99 -10.51
N GLU A 146 3.33 -11.10 -9.43
CA GLU A 146 2.58 -9.98 -8.87
C GLU A 146 3.50 -8.94 -8.22
N GLN A 147 4.59 -9.35 -7.55
CA GLN A 147 5.61 -8.42 -7.03
C GLN A 147 6.27 -7.63 -8.15
N ILE A 148 6.66 -8.26 -9.26
CA ILE A 148 7.21 -7.58 -10.44
C ILE A 148 6.22 -6.57 -11.01
N LYS A 149 4.95 -6.95 -11.11
CA LYS A 149 3.89 -6.06 -11.57
C LYS A 149 3.69 -4.86 -10.63
N ALA A 150 3.74 -5.08 -9.31
CA ALA A 150 3.65 -4.02 -8.32
C ALA A 150 4.85 -3.06 -8.41
N LEU A 151 6.07 -3.57 -8.59
CA LEU A 151 7.28 -2.74 -8.79
C LEU A 151 7.20 -1.88 -10.06
N LYS A 152 6.68 -2.43 -11.16
CA LYS A 152 6.43 -1.66 -12.39
C LYS A 152 5.39 -0.55 -12.17
N LYS A 153 4.37 -0.79 -11.37
CA LYS A 153 3.39 0.24 -10.98
C LYS A 153 4.00 1.29 -10.06
N LEU A 154 4.88 0.89 -9.14
CA LEU A 154 5.63 1.82 -8.30
C LEU A 154 6.49 2.78 -9.16
N LYS A 155 7.19 2.24 -10.15
CA LYS A 155 7.96 3.03 -11.11
C LYS A 155 7.08 4.01 -11.88
N LYS A 156 5.92 3.55 -12.35
CA LYS A 156 4.96 4.41 -13.01
C LYS A 156 4.43 5.51 -12.09
N MET A 157 4.09 5.19 -10.85
CA MET A 157 3.63 6.17 -9.87
C MET A 157 4.69 7.26 -9.64
N ALA A 158 5.95 6.89 -9.48
CA ALA A 158 7.03 7.86 -9.34
C ALA A 158 7.17 8.75 -10.58
N ALA A 159 7.04 8.17 -11.78
CA ALA A 159 7.05 8.92 -13.04
C ALA A 159 5.90 9.92 -13.15
N ASP A 160 4.72 9.60 -12.62
CA ASP A 160 3.57 10.51 -12.57
C ASP A 160 3.85 11.74 -11.67
N TYR A 161 4.81 11.64 -10.73
CA TYR A 161 5.36 12.75 -9.94
C TYR A 161 6.62 13.39 -10.56
N GLY A 162 7.05 12.94 -11.74
CA GLY A 162 8.22 13.47 -12.43
C GLY A 162 9.58 12.87 -12.00
N PHE A 163 9.57 11.72 -11.30
CA PHE A 163 10.79 11.07 -10.82
C PHE A 163 11.07 9.73 -11.53
N ASP A 164 12.36 9.49 -11.80
CA ASP A 164 12.84 8.20 -12.29
C ASP A 164 13.53 7.45 -11.16
N ILE A 165 12.87 6.43 -10.62
CA ILE A 165 13.37 5.57 -9.54
C ILE A 165 13.96 4.25 -10.05
N SER A 166 14.36 4.20 -11.31
CA SER A 166 14.96 2.99 -11.92
C SER A 166 16.24 2.57 -11.23
N GLY A 167 17.11 3.54 -10.95
CA GLY A 167 18.38 3.34 -10.26
C GLY A 167 18.34 3.72 -8.77
N PRO A 168 19.47 3.46 -8.06
CA PRO A 168 19.62 3.85 -6.67
C PRO A 168 19.61 5.38 -6.51
N ALA A 169 19.24 5.84 -5.30
CA ALA A 169 19.30 7.24 -4.94
C ALA A 169 20.75 7.76 -4.91
N THR A 170 20.98 8.93 -5.47
CA THR A 170 22.31 9.54 -5.60
C THR A 170 22.58 10.62 -4.55
N ASN A 171 21.54 11.12 -3.89
CA ASN A 171 21.61 12.19 -2.89
C ASN A 171 20.54 12.00 -1.81
N ALA A 172 20.59 12.82 -0.76
CA ALA A 172 19.71 12.72 0.40
C ALA A 172 18.24 12.96 0.03
N LYS A 173 17.94 13.93 -0.83
CA LYS A 173 16.57 14.19 -1.28
C LYS A 173 15.98 12.98 -2.00
N GLU A 174 16.73 12.40 -2.92
CA GLU A 174 16.32 11.18 -3.63
C GLU A 174 16.14 10.01 -2.66
N ALA A 175 17.06 9.80 -1.72
CA ALA A 175 16.96 8.72 -0.75
C ALA A 175 15.67 8.79 0.08
N VAL A 176 15.30 9.98 0.54
CA VAL A 176 14.04 10.20 1.26
C VAL A 176 12.85 9.97 0.33
N GLN A 177 12.88 10.54 -0.87
CA GLN A 177 11.78 10.46 -1.84
C GLN A 177 11.55 9.02 -2.32
N TRP A 178 12.61 8.26 -2.68
CA TRP A 178 12.50 6.86 -3.11
C TRP A 178 11.93 5.97 -2.01
N THR A 179 12.44 6.14 -0.79
CA THR A 179 11.92 5.42 0.38
C THR A 179 10.45 5.74 0.62
N TYR A 180 10.08 7.02 0.50
CA TYR A 180 8.70 7.46 0.67
C TYR A 180 7.77 6.92 -0.42
N PHE A 181 8.20 6.85 -1.67
CA PHE A 181 7.41 6.23 -2.73
C PHE A 181 7.14 4.75 -2.45
N GLY A 182 8.12 4.00 -1.97
CA GLY A 182 7.91 2.61 -1.54
C GLY A 182 6.86 2.49 -0.43
N TYR A 183 6.92 3.36 0.56
CA TYR A 183 5.94 3.43 1.62
C TYR A 183 4.56 3.84 1.10
N LEU A 184 4.48 4.89 0.30
CA LEU A 184 3.23 5.41 -0.27
C LEU A 184 2.51 4.35 -1.14
N ALA A 185 3.25 3.61 -1.96
CA ALA A 185 2.69 2.53 -2.75
C ALA A 185 2.08 1.43 -1.87
N SER A 186 2.76 1.06 -0.80
CA SER A 186 2.25 0.09 0.17
C SER A 186 1.00 0.60 0.88
N VAL A 187 0.97 1.89 1.24
CA VAL A 187 -0.21 2.54 1.83
C VAL A 187 -1.38 2.55 0.85
N LYS A 188 -1.14 2.85 -0.43
CA LYS A 188 -2.19 2.87 -1.46
C LYS A 188 -2.76 1.48 -1.77
N SER A 189 -1.95 0.43 -1.66
CA SER A 189 -2.37 -0.93 -2.00
C SER A 189 -2.98 -1.70 -0.83
N GLN A 190 -2.73 -1.28 0.40
CA GLN A 190 -3.24 -1.97 1.58
C GLN A 190 -4.70 -1.65 1.88
N ASP A 191 -5.31 -2.49 2.72
CA ASP A 191 -6.70 -2.35 3.14
C ASP A 191 -6.82 -2.13 4.67
N GLY A 192 -6.33 -0.98 5.16
CA GLY A 192 -6.67 -0.46 6.48
C GLY A 192 -5.85 -0.95 7.67
N ALA A 193 -4.73 -1.58 7.47
CA ALA A 193 -3.87 -1.95 8.57
C ALA A 193 -2.91 -0.81 8.98
N ALA A 194 -2.51 -0.78 10.24
CA ALA A 194 -1.45 0.11 10.68
C ALA A 194 -0.13 -0.32 10.05
N MET A 195 0.54 0.59 9.37
CA MET A 195 1.85 0.39 8.77
C MET A 195 2.87 1.29 9.44
N SER A 196 4.06 0.75 9.69
CA SER A 196 5.19 1.51 10.19
C SER A 196 6.18 1.75 9.07
N ILE A 197 6.71 2.96 8.98
CA ILE A 197 7.79 3.27 8.04
C ILE A 197 9.14 2.71 8.50
N GLY A 198 9.23 2.24 9.75
CA GLY A 198 10.46 1.70 10.33
C GLY A 198 11.39 2.79 10.87
N ARG A 199 12.61 2.38 11.20
CA ARG A 199 13.66 3.28 11.65
C ARG A 199 14.48 3.75 10.44
N LEU A 200 14.35 5.01 10.09
CA LEU A 200 14.97 5.59 8.91
C LEU A 200 16.17 6.49 9.21
N SER A 201 16.25 7.09 10.42
CA SER A 201 17.33 8.03 10.72
C SER A 201 18.74 7.45 10.50
N PRO A 202 19.11 6.26 11.03
CA PRO A 202 20.43 5.72 10.76
C PRO A 202 20.69 5.35 9.29
N PHE A 203 19.63 5.15 8.53
CA PHE A 203 19.74 4.90 7.10
C PHE A 203 20.01 6.20 6.32
N PHE A 204 19.27 7.26 6.65
CA PHE A 204 19.45 8.54 5.96
C PHE A 204 20.75 9.24 6.31
N ASP A 205 21.34 8.98 7.48
CA ASP A 205 22.65 9.51 7.86
C ASP A 205 23.71 9.22 6.78
N ILE A 206 23.66 8.05 6.14
CA ILE A 206 24.56 7.66 5.04
C ILE A 206 24.55 8.70 3.91
N TYR A 207 23.40 9.27 3.63
CA TYR A 207 23.21 10.26 2.56
C TYR A 207 23.47 11.67 3.05
N PHE A 208 23.00 12.03 4.24
CA PHE A 208 23.19 13.35 4.82
C PHE A 208 24.65 13.68 5.14
N GLU A 209 25.45 12.66 5.51
CA GLU A 209 26.88 12.85 5.74
C GLU A 209 27.67 12.98 4.43
N ARG A 210 27.14 12.49 3.33
CA ARG A 210 27.79 12.52 2.03
C ARG A 210 27.47 13.78 1.24
N ASP A 211 26.30 14.36 1.37
CA ASP A 211 25.81 15.55 0.66
C ASP A 211 26.15 16.85 1.39
#